data_dee6dcf3a745c605fef5ddf791c28eb5
#
_entry.id   dee6dcf3a745c605fef5ddf791c28eb5
#
_cell.length_a   1.000
_cell.length_b   1.000
_cell.length_c   1.000
_cell.angle_alpha   90.00
_cell.angle_beta   90.00
_cell.angle_gamma   90.00
#
_symmetry.space_group_name_H-M   'P 1'
#
loop_
_entity.id
_entity.type
_entity.pdbx_description
1 polymer ?
#
loop_
_entity_poly.entity_id
_entity_poly.type
_entity_poly.pdbx_seq_one_letter_code
_entity_poly.pdbx_strand_id
1 'polypeptide(L)'
;RTARFTAFTEGWGLYTEELGKDMGFYQDPYSDFGRLAMELWRACRLVVDTGLHSKKWTREEAIQYLKDNTPNPEGDIKAAIERYIVMPGQATAYMVGKLKIMELRQMAMDELGDKFDWKGFHRVVLQNGAVPLSILEENVQAWVDGLKQAG
;
A
#
# COMPACT_ATOMS: atom_id res chain seq x y z
N ARG A 1 -9.64 21.84 10.38
CA ARG A 1 -9.71 20.38 10.08
C ARG A 1 -8.60 20.08 9.09
N THR A 2 -7.65 19.25 9.44
CA THR A 2 -6.64 18.74 8.52
C THR A 2 -7.26 17.68 7.62
N ALA A 3 -7.02 17.78 6.31
CA ALA A 3 -7.42 16.74 5.36
C ALA A 3 -6.69 15.43 5.71
N ARG A 4 -7.38 14.31 5.54
CA ARG A 4 -6.79 12.96 5.73
C ARG A 4 -6.67 12.29 4.36
N PHE A 5 -5.47 11.92 4.00
CA PHE A 5 -5.18 11.18 2.76
C PHE A 5 -4.85 9.74 3.13
N THR A 6 -5.91 8.95 3.35
CA THR A 6 -5.83 7.59 3.88
C THR A 6 -4.95 6.68 3.02
N ALA A 7 -5.04 6.80 1.68
CA ALA A 7 -4.20 6.01 0.78
C ALA A 7 -2.71 6.32 0.93
N PHE A 8 -2.33 7.57 1.21
CA PHE A 8 -0.95 7.91 1.53
C PHE A 8 -0.51 7.26 2.85
N THR A 9 -1.28 7.49 3.92
CA THR A 9 -0.88 7.07 5.28
C THR A 9 -0.82 5.55 5.40
N GLU A 10 -1.87 4.86 4.95
CA GLU A 10 -1.94 3.40 5.01
C GLU A 10 -1.01 2.73 3.99
N GLY A 11 -0.87 3.34 2.82
CA GLY A 11 0.06 2.88 1.78
C GLY A 11 1.51 2.97 2.22
N TRP A 12 1.90 4.07 2.87
CA TRP A 12 3.22 4.19 3.48
C TRP A 12 3.46 3.12 4.54
N GLY A 13 2.48 2.89 5.45
CA GLY A 13 2.58 1.83 6.45
C GLY A 13 2.83 0.46 5.82
N LEU A 14 2.05 0.08 4.80
CA LEU A 14 2.21 -1.20 4.13
C LEU A 14 3.52 -1.28 3.31
N TYR A 15 3.96 -0.16 2.71
CA TYR A 15 5.25 -0.08 2.03
C TYR A 15 6.42 -0.31 2.99
N THR A 16 6.35 0.21 4.22
CA THR A 16 7.44 0.02 5.20
C THR A 16 7.55 -1.42 5.70
N GLU A 17 6.49 -2.22 5.64
CA GLU A 17 6.57 -3.67 5.93
C GLU A 17 7.47 -4.38 4.89
N GLU A 18 7.38 -4.01 3.61
CA GLU A 18 8.26 -4.53 2.56
C GLU A 18 9.68 -3.97 2.67
N LEU A 19 9.81 -2.68 2.94
CA LEU A 19 11.11 -2.06 3.20
C LEU A 19 11.84 -2.76 4.35
N GLY A 20 11.13 -3.21 5.38
CA GLY A 20 11.68 -4.01 6.47
C GLY A 20 12.30 -5.33 5.98
N LYS A 21 11.74 -5.93 4.92
CA LYS A 21 12.34 -7.09 4.26
C LYS A 21 13.65 -6.73 3.57
N ASP A 22 13.66 -5.65 2.79
CA ASP A 22 14.86 -5.16 2.09
C ASP A 22 15.98 -4.80 3.08
N MET A 23 15.62 -4.34 4.27
CA MET A 23 16.56 -4.02 5.37
C MET A 23 16.98 -5.22 6.22
N GLY A 24 16.48 -6.43 5.95
CA GLY A 24 16.85 -7.66 6.64
C GLY A 24 16.22 -7.84 8.04
N PHE A 25 15.11 -7.18 8.35
CA PHE A 25 14.46 -7.33 9.67
C PHE A 25 13.74 -8.67 9.84
N TYR A 26 13.31 -9.30 8.76
CA TYR A 26 12.64 -10.61 8.81
C TYR A 26 13.68 -11.74 8.66
N GLN A 27 14.31 -12.13 9.76
CA GLN A 27 15.42 -13.07 9.76
C GLN A 27 15.00 -14.55 9.81
N ASP A 28 13.75 -14.81 10.14
CA ASP A 28 13.21 -16.16 10.18
C ASP A 28 12.01 -16.32 9.21
N PRO A 29 11.78 -17.56 8.68
CA PRO A 29 10.73 -17.80 7.70
C PRO A 29 9.30 -17.53 8.21
N TYR A 30 9.06 -17.65 9.51
CA TYR A 30 7.73 -17.43 10.08
C TYR A 30 7.38 -15.94 10.12
N SER A 31 8.34 -15.09 10.48
CA SER A 31 8.17 -13.63 10.45
C SER A 31 7.92 -13.12 9.04
N ASP A 32 8.66 -13.62 8.03
CA ASP A 32 8.43 -13.25 6.63
C ASP A 32 7.11 -13.80 6.10
N PHE A 33 6.72 -15.02 6.49
CA PHE A 33 5.41 -15.56 6.17
C PHE A 33 4.28 -14.70 6.75
N GLY A 34 4.41 -14.25 8.00
CA GLY A 34 3.45 -13.33 8.62
C GLY A 34 3.30 -12.03 7.84
N ARG A 35 4.42 -11.43 7.39
CA ARG A 35 4.41 -10.25 6.53
C ARG A 35 3.66 -10.52 5.23
N LEU A 36 3.97 -11.62 4.54
CA LEU A 36 3.30 -12.01 3.29
C LEU A 36 1.81 -12.27 3.47
N ALA A 37 1.41 -12.93 4.56
CA ALA A 37 0.00 -13.18 4.88
C ALA A 37 -0.75 -11.86 5.07
N MET A 38 -0.13 -10.88 5.73
CA MET A 38 -0.72 -9.56 5.94
C MET A 38 -0.77 -8.75 4.64
N GLU A 39 0.22 -8.86 3.77
CA GLU A 39 0.20 -8.25 2.45
C GLU A 39 -0.89 -8.85 1.55
N LEU A 40 -0.99 -10.18 1.51
CA LEU A 40 -2.05 -10.90 0.80
C LEU A 40 -3.45 -10.47 1.29
N TRP A 41 -3.62 -10.34 2.61
CA TRP A 41 -4.85 -9.82 3.19
C TRP A 41 -5.21 -8.44 2.65
N ARG A 42 -4.23 -7.51 2.54
CA ARG A 42 -4.45 -6.16 1.98
C ARG A 42 -4.74 -6.20 0.48
N ALA A 43 -4.10 -7.11 -0.26
CA ALA A 43 -4.42 -7.31 -1.68
C ALA A 43 -5.86 -7.81 -1.87
N CYS A 44 -6.29 -8.80 -1.09
CA CYS A 44 -7.66 -9.31 -1.14
C CYS A 44 -8.72 -8.26 -0.79
N ARG A 45 -8.38 -7.25 0.03
CA ARG A 45 -9.27 -6.12 0.32
C ARG A 45 -9.64 -5.32 -0.93
N LEU A 46 -8.75 -5.19 -1.90
CA LEU A 46 -9.07 -4.54 -3.19
C LEU A 46 -10.23 -5.25 -3.89
N VAL A 47 -10.22 -6.59 -3.85
CA VAL A 47 -11.23 -7.40 -4.53
C VAL A 47 -12.56 -7.34 -3.78
N VAL A 48 -12.57 -7.61 -2.47
CA VAL A 48 -13.82 -7.69 -1.73
C VAL A 48 -14.51 -6.33 -1.54
N ASP A 49 -13.76 -5.25 -1.34
CA ASP A 49 -14.34 -3.91 -1.22
C ASP A 49 -15.01 -3.49 -2.54
N THR A 50 -14.31 -3.64 -3.66
CA THR A 50 -14.87 -3.35 -4.99
C THR A 50 -15.98 -4.36 -5.37
N GLY A 51 -15.86 -5.61 -4.94
CA GLY A 51 -16.89 -6.62 -5.05
C GLY A 51 -18.20 -6.18 -4.41
N LEU A 52 -18.13 -5.80 -3.15
CA LEU A 52 -19.29 -5.35 -2.37
C LEU A 52 -19.92 -4.07 -2.95
N HIS A 53 -19.10 -3.03 -3.18
CA HIS A 53 -19.62 -1.69 -3.47
C HIS A 53 -19.83 -1.37 -4.95
N SER A 54 -19.14 -2.07 -5.86
CA SER A 54 -19.23 -1.84 -7.30
C SER A 54 -19.82 -3.03 -8.09
N LYS A 55 -19.56 -4.27 -7.64
CA LYS A 55 -19.96 -5.48 -8.35
C LYS A 55 -21.19 -6.16 -7.75
N LYS A 56 -21.79 -5.57 -6.72
CA LYS A 56 -23.01 -6.09 -6.03
C LYS A 56 -22.82 -7.48 -5.40
N TRP A 57 -21.61 -7.78 -4.95
CA TRP A 57 -21.38 -9.00 -4.20
C TRP A 57 -22.17 -9.01 -2.90
N THR A 58 -22.69 -10.16 -2.55
CA THR A 58 -23.26 -10.39 -1.24
C THR A 58 -22.17 -10.44 -0.16
N ARG A 59 -22.59 -10.29 1.08
CA ARG A 59 -21.72 -10.48 2.25
C ARG A 59 -21.07 -11.87 2.23
N GLU A 60 -21.83 -12.89 1.88
CA GLU A 60 -21.42 -14.28 1.85
C GLU A 60 -20.38 -14.54 0.76
N GLU A 61 -20.55 -13.98 -0.43
CA GLU A 61 -19.56 -14.07 -1.52
C GLU A 61 -18.23 -13.43 -1.09
N ALA A 62 -18.26 -12.27 -0.44
CA ALA A 62 -17.05 -11.60 0.04
C ALA A 62 -16.36 -12.40 1.16
N ILE A 63 -17.11 -12.98 2.09
CA ILE A 63 -16.58 -13.90 3.13
C ILE A 63 -15.92 -15.11 2.48
N GLN A 64 -16.61 -15.75 1.53
CA GLN A 64 -16.09 -16.94 0.87
C GLN A 64 -14.79 -16.64 0.12
N TYR A 65 -14.74 -15.50 -0.61
CA TYR A 65 -13.52 -15.10 -1.29
C TYR A 65 -12.31 -15.00 -0.33
N LEU A 66 -12.49 -14.36 0.83
CA LEU A 66 -11.40 -14.25 1.82
C LEU A 66 -11.01 -15.60 2.43
N LYS A 67 -11.98 -16.50 2.67
CA LYS A 67 -11.71 -17.86 3.15
C LYS A 67 -10.87 -18.67 2.17
N ASP A 68 -11.13 -18.51 0.88
CA ASP A 68 -10.45 -19.28 -0.17
C ASP A 68 -9.05 -18.74 -0.48
N ASN A 69 -8.79 -17.45 -0.18
CA ASN A 69 -7.58 -16.77 -0.59
C ASN A 69 -6.68 -16.29 0.55
N THR A 70 -7.06 -16.46 1.81
CA THR A 70 -6.26 -15.99 2.94
C THR A 70 -6.21 -17.02 4.08
N PRO A 71 -5.15 -17.05 4.89
CA PRO A 71 -5.05 -17.96 6.03
C PRO A 71 -5.80 -17.47 7.28
N ASN A 72 -6.55 -16.39 7.19
CA ASN A 72 -7.16 -15.75 8.35
C ASN A 72 -8.32 -16.56 8.94
N PRO A 73 -8.52 -16.56 10.26
CA PRO A 73 -9.66 -17.20 10.92
C PRO A 73 -11.01 -16.65 10.45
N GLU A 74 -12.02 -17.52 10.39
CA GLU A 74 -13.35 -17.14 9.89
C GLU A 74 -14.00 -16.00 10.69
N GLY A 75 -13.75 -15.92 12.00
CA GLY A 75 -14.25 -14.83 12.85
C GLY A 75 -13.70 -13.47 12.42
N ASP A 76 -12.40 -13.40 12.14
CA ASP A 76 -11.74 -12.18 11.69
C ASP A 76 -12.22 -11.77 10.29
N ILE A 77 -12.43 -12.75 9.40
CA ILE A 77 -12.97 -12.54 8.06
C ILE A 77 -14.36 -11.91 8.14
N LYS A 78 -15.28 -12.49 8.94
CA LYS A 78 -16.64 -11.97 9.11
C LYS A 78 -16.64 -10.54 9.65
N ALA A 79 -15.89 -10.27 10.71
CA ALA A 79 -15.78 -8.94 11.30
C ALA A 79 -15.19 -7.91 10.30
N ALA A 80 -14.21 -8.34 9.49
CA ALA A 80 -13.61 -7.49 8.47
C ALA A 80 -14.62 -7.12 7.36
N ILE A 81 -15.35 -8.11 6.82
CA ILE A 81 -16.36 -7.87 5.78
C ILE A 81 -17.47 -6.95 6.29
N GLU A 82 -17.97 -7.15 7.51
CA GLU A 82 -18.98 -6.27 8.13
C GLU A 82 -18.48 -4.83 8.24
N ARG A 83 -17.20 -4.64 8.59
CA ARG A 83 -16.58 -3.31 8.60
C ARG A 83 -16.48 -2.70 7.19
N TYR A 84 -16.11 -3.49 6.17
CA TYR A 84 -15.98 -2.97 4.81
C TYR A 84 -17.33 -2.52 4.25
N ILE A 85 -18.42 -3.21 4.56
CA ILE A 85 -19.78 -2.83 4.15
C ILE A 85 -20.13 -1.39 4.61
N VAL A 86 -19.74 -1.01 5.83
CA VAL A 86 -20.04 0.32 6.40
C VAL A 86 -18.96 1.37 6.16
N MET A 87 -17.82 0.99 5.57
CA MET A 87 -16.68 1.88 5.29
C MET A 87 -16.17 1.73 3.86
N PRO A 88 -16.97 2.07 2.84
CA PRO A 88 -16.61 1.90 1.44
C PRO A 88 -15.27 2.56 1.09
N GLY A 89 -14.38 1.82 0.40
CA GLY A 89 -13.11 2.32 -0.10
C GLY A 89 -11.98 2.41 0.94
N GLN A 90 -12.26 2.35 2.26
CA GLN A 90 -11.20 2.44 3.27
C GLN A 90 -10.25 1.23 3.19
N ALA A 91 -10.78 0.05 2.95
CA ALA A 91 -10.00 -1.17 2.89
C ALA A 91 -9.02 -1.21 1.70
N THR A 92 -9.32 -0.50 0.60
CA THR A 92 -8.47 -0.43 -0.59
C THR A 92 -7.26 0.48 -0.42
N ALA A 93 -7.32 1.44 0.51
CA ALA A 93 -6.33 2.49 0.70
C ALA A 93 -4.90 1.95 0.90
N TYR A 94 -4.76 0.85 1.62
CA TYR A 94 -3.48 0.20 1.93
C TYR A 94 -2.71 -0.20 0.67
N MET A 95 -3.32 -1.05 -0.14
CA MET A 95 -2.66 -1.59 -1.32
C MET A 95 -2.55 -0.55 -2.43
N VAL A 96 -3.58 0.29 -2.63
CA VAL A 96 -3.52 1.39 -3.62
C VAL A 96 -2.36 2.33 -3.32
N GLY A 97 -2.20 2.74 -2.05
CA GLY A 97 -1.10 3.61 -1.65
C GLY A 97 0.27 2.95 -1.78
N LYS A 98 0.40 1.68 -1.32
CA LYS A 98 1.65 0.92 -1.48
C LYS A 98 2.06 0.80 -2.95
N LEU A 99 1.15 0.38 -3.82
CA LEU A 99 1.43 0.21 -5.24
C LEU A 99 1.90 1.50 -5.90
N LYS A 100 1.30 2.64 -5.56
CA LYS A 100 1.74 3.94 -6.07
C LYS A 100 3.14 4.30 -5.58
N ILE A 101 3.45 4.10 -4.30
CA ILE A 101 4.80 4.38 -3.76
C ILE A 101 5.84 3.46 -4.43
N MET A 102 5.51 2.19 -4.64
CA MET A 102 6.39 1.24 -5.34
C MET A 102 6.62 1.63 -6.80
N GLU A 103 5.56 2.03 -7.50
CA GLU A 103 5.62 2.55 -8.88
C GLU A 103 6.57 3.75 -8.96
N LEU A 104 6.40 4.73 -8.07
CA LEU A 104 7.24 5.93 -8.03
C LEU A 104 8.70 5.62 -7.67
N ARG A 105 8.91 4.65 -6.77
CA ARG A 105 10.25 4.16 -6.44
C ARG A 105 10.92 3.55 -7.66
N GLN A 106 10.22 2.66 -8.37
CA GLN A 106 10.77 2.01 -9.55
C GLN A 106 11.07 3.02 -10.65
N MET A 107 10.16 3.93 -10.93
CA MET A 107 10.36 5.03 -11.89
C MET A 107 11.61 5.84 -11.54
N ALA A 108 11.78 6.22 -10.27
CA ALA A 108 12.95 7.00 -9.84
C ALA A 108 14.25 6.19 -9.97
N MET A 109 14.24 4.89 -9.67
CA MET A 109 15.40 4.01 -9.87
C MET A 109 15.77 3.89 -11.35
N ASP A 110 14.79 3.70 -12.22
CA ASP A 110 15.00 3.54 -13.67
C ASP A 110 15.54 4.84 -14.30
N GLU A 111 15.04 5.99 -13.84
CA GLU A 111 15.42 7.29 -14.40
C GLU A 111 16.76 7.85 -13.88
N LEU A 112 17.11 7.53 -12.64
CA LEU A 112 18.32 8.06 -11.99
C LEU A 112 19.52 7.10 -12.06
N GLY A 113 19.28 5.78 -12.22
CA GLY A 113 20.34 4.78 -12.20
C GLY A 113 21.21 4.90 -10.95
N ASP A 114 22.51 5.05 -11.15
CA ASP A 114 23.50 5.17 -10.06
C ASP A 114 23.34 6.44 -9.19
N LYS A 115 22.56 7.44 -9.65
CA LYS A 115 22.26 8.65 -8.87
C LYS A 115 21.07 8.44 -7.91
N PHE A 116 20.38 7.29 -7.95
CA PHE A 116 19.26 7.04 -7.04
C PHE A 116 19.75 6.92 -5.59
N ASP A 117 19.13 7.71 -4.71
CA ASP A 117 19.41 7.67 -3.27
C ASP A 117 18.14 7.32 -2.47
N TRP A 118 18.19 6.21 -1.75
CA TRP A 118 17.11 5.73 -0.89
C TRP A 118 16.65 6.77 0.13
N LYS A 119 17.59 7.48 0.76
CA LYS A 119 17.28 8.50 1.75
C LYS A 119 16.60 9.72 1.11
N GLY A 120 17.08 10.11 -0.08
CA GLY A 120 16.49 11.17 -0.89
C GLY A 120 15.06 10.83 -1.30
N PHE A 121 14.84 9.61 -1.80
CA PHE A 121 13.50 9.14 -2.16
C PHE A 121 12.55 9.17 -0.95
N HIS A 122 12.92 8.56 0.17
CA HIS A 122 12.06 8.56 1.35
C HIS A 122 11.84 9.97 1.91
N ARG A 123 12.82 10.86 1.81
CA ARG A 123 12.67 12.26 2.21
C ARG A 123 11.63 12.96 1.36
N VAL A 124 11.67 12.85 0.03
CA VAL A 124 10.69 13.51 -0.84
C VAL A 124 9.28 12.96 -0.63
N VAL A 125 9.15 11.66 -0.36
CA VAL A 125 7.86 11.06 -0.02
C VAL A 125 7.27 11.66 1.25
N LEU A 126 8.08 11.89 2.29
CA LEU A 126 7.59 12.23 3.63
C LEU A 126 7.61 13.73 3.97
N GLN A 127 8.45 14.53 3.34
CA GLN A 127 8.73 15.92 3.76
C GLN A 127 7.51 16.85 3.76
N ASN A 128 6.54 16.58 2.90
CA ASN A 128 5.31 17.38 2.78
C ASN A 128 4.14 16.82 3.62
N GLY A 129 4.41 15.77 4.45
CA GLY A 129 3.37 15.06 5.18
C GLY A 129 2.46 14.27 4.26
N ALA A 130 1.26 13.91 4.76
CA ALA A 130 0.27 13.17 3.95
C ALA A 130 -0.35 14.09 2.90
N VAL A 131 -0.25 13.70 1.63
CA VAL A 131 -0.78 14.40 0.45
C VAL A 131 -1.59 13.43 -0.43
N PRO A 132 -2.43 13.93 -1.36
CA PRO A 132 -2.99 13.09 -2.43
C PRO A 132 -1.89 12.36 -3.20
N LEU A 133 -2.19 11.13 -3.68
CA LEU A 133 -1.18 10.35 -4.41
C LEU A 133 -0.72 11.02 -5.71
N SER A 134 -1.57 11.82 -6.36
CA SER A 134 -1.18 12.63 -7.53
C SER A 134 -0.16 13.71 -7.17
N ILE A 135 -0.32 14.36 -6.03
CA ILE A 135 0.66 15.35 -5.54
C ILE A 135 1.97 14.66 -5.10
N LEU A 136 1.88 13.45 -4.54
CA LEU A 136 3.07 12.65 -4.26
C LEU A 136 3.86 12.35 -5.54
N GLU A 137 3.16 11.97 -6.62
CA GLU A 137 3.76 11.72 -7.93
C GLU A 137 4.45 12.97 -8.48
N GLU A 138 3.79 14.12 -8.47
CA GLU A 138 4.39 15.40 -8.88
C GLU A 138 5.65 15.73 -8.08
N ASN A 139 5.63 15.53 -6.76
CA ASN A 139 6.79 15.78 -5.89
C ASN A 139 7.98 14.88 -6.21
N VAL A 140 7.73 13.58 -6.43
CA VAL A 140 8.78 12.62 -6.77
C VAL A 140 9.35 12.92 -8.16
N GLN A 141 8.49 13.21 -9.15
CA GLN A 141 8.95 13.56 -10.50
C GLN A 141 9.81 14.83 -10.48
N ALA A 142 9.38 15.87 -9.78
CA ALA A 142 10.17 17.11 -9.66
C ALA A 142 11.54 16.86 -8.99
N TRP A 143 11.62 15.97 -8.01
CA TRP A 143 12.88 15.58 -7.38
C TRP A 143 13.80 14.84 -8.36
N VAL A 144 13.25 13.90 -9.15
CA VAL A 144 14.00 13.17 -10.19
C VAL A 144 14.55 14.14 -11.25
N ASP A 145 13.69 15.03 -11.76
CA ASP A 145 14.08 16.01 -12.78
C ASP A 145 15.17 16.96 -12.28
N GLY A 146 15.08 17.39 -11.02
CA GLY A 146 16.10 18.23 -10.38
C GLY A 146 17.47 17.55 -10.29
N LEU A 147 17.50 16.25 -9.97
CA LEU A 147 18.76 15.48 -9.92
C LEU A 147 19.35 15.21 -11.31
N LYS A 148 18.53 15.07 -12.35
CA LYS A 148 19.00 14.95 -13.74
C LYS A 148 19.65 16.22 -14.25
N GLN A 149 19.12 17.38 -13.87
CA GLN A 149 19.63 18.68 -14.31
C GLN A 149 20.92 19.10 -13.56
N ALA A 150 21.11 18.59 -12.35
CA ALA A 150 22.25 18.95 -11.50
C ALA A 150 23.55 18.17 -11.81
N GLY A 151 23.52 17.24 -12.74
CA GLY A 151 24.66 16.40 -13.12
C GLY A 151 24.84 16.21 -14.56
#